data_ab8b3d3261aff88ebe50bf152c2fe0ef
#
_entry.id   ab8b3d3261aff88ebe50bf152c2fe0ef
#
_cell.length_a   1.000
_cell.length_b   1.000
_cell.length_c   1.000
_cell.angle_alpha   90.00
_cell.angle_beta   90.00
_cell.angle_gamma   90.00
#
_symmetry.space_group_name_H-M   'P 1'
#
loop_
_entity.id
_entity.type
_entity.pdbx_description
1 polymer ?
#
loop_
_entity_poly.entity_id
_entity_poly.type
_entity_poly.pdbx_seq_one_letter_code
_entity_poly.pdbx_strand_id
1 'polypeptide(L)'
;ARLPRVHTNLARLKLASDRVRVVAGDAAAPASWWDGRPYDRILADVPCTASGIVRRHPDVKWLRRASDVASFATVQHAMLDSLWNCLARGGTLVYATCSVFIEENEAQAAAFAARIPDALRENPVFPAGAESSGGQLLPSLPGARHNQDGFFYARFRRA
;
A
#
# COMPACT_ATOMS: atom_id res chain seq x y z
N ALA A 1 10.07 3.10 16.69
CA ALA A 1 9.22 2.42 17.69
C ALA A 1 8.46 1.18 17.16
N ARG A 2 8.40 0.93 15.82
CA ARG A 2 7.65 -0.22 15.23
C ARG A 2 8.50 -1.48 15.02
N LEU A 3 9.82 -1.36 14.87
CA LEU A 3 10.72 -2.48 14.56
C LEU A 3 10.68 -3.65 15.56
N PRO A 4 10.69 -3.42 16.90
CA PRO A 4 10.61 -4.54 17.85
C PRO A 4 9.35 -5.39 17.63
N ARG A 5 8.22 -4.76 17.29
CA ARG A 5 6.95 -5.46 16.99
C ARG A 5 7.06 -6.32 15.73
N VAL A 6 7.79 -5.86 14.70
CA VAL A 6 8.06 -6.64 13.49
C VAL A 6 8.87 -7.89 13.84
N HIS A 7 9.96 -7.75 14.59
CA HIS A 7 10.77 -8.89 15.03
C HIS A 7 9.98 -9.89 15.87
N THR A 8 9.16 -9.42 16.81
CA THR A 8 8.27 -10.29 17.60
C THR A 8 7.30 -11.07 16.71
N ASN A 9 6.71 -10.42 15.71
CA ASN A 9 5.78 -11.08 14.78
C ASN A 9 6.50 -12.10 13.87
N LEU A 10 7.68 -11.77 13.36
CA LEU A 10 8.47 -12.71 12.57
C LEU A 10 8.82 -13.97 13.38
N ALA A 11 9.24 -13.80 14.63
CA ALA A 11 9.53 -14.93 15.53
C ALA A 11 8.28 -15.76 15.80
N ARG A 12 7.16 -15.13 16.16
CA ARG A 12 5.88 -15.79 16.43
C ARG A 12 5.35 -16.60 15.23
N LEU A 13 5.53 -16.07 14.03
CA LEU A 13 5.10 -16.70 12.78
C LEU A 13 6.14 -17.69 12.23
N LYS A 14 7.27 -17.88 12.92
CA LYS A 14 8.40 -18.73 12.46
C LYS A 14 8.94 -18.31 11.08
N LEU A 15 8.91 -17.01 10.80
CA LEU A 15 9.41 -16.41 9.54
C LEU A 15 10.77 -15.74 9.72
N ALA A 16 11.29 -15.67 10.96
CA ALA A 16 12.62 -15.13 11.21
C ALA A 16 13.68 -16.06 10.57
N SER A 17 14.50 -15.52 9.70
CA SER A 17 15.62 -16.23 9.06
C SER A 17 16.67 -15.21 8.59
N ASP A 18 17.83 -15.68 8.20
CA ASP A 18 18.90 -14.91 7.56
C ASP A 18 18.50 -14.28 6.21
N ARG A 19 17.43 -14.79 5.59
CA ARG A 19 16.84 -14.24 4.35
C ARG A 19 15.93 -13.03 4.60
N VAL A 20 15.52 -12.77 5.86
CA VAL A 20 14.64 -11.68 6.22
C VAL A 20 15.44 -10.55 6.85
N ARG A 21 15.54 -9.43 6.15
CA ARG A 21 16.18 -8.21 6.65
C ARG A 21 15.11 -7.18 7.01
N VAL A 22 15.13 -6.71 8.25
CA VAL A 22 14.25 -5.62 8.72
C VAL A 22 15.08 -4.35 8.86
N VAL A 23 14.72 -3.31 8.14
CA VAL A 23 15.46 -2.05 8.08
C VAL A 23 14.52 -0.89 8.43
N ALA A 24 15.01 0.04 9.26
CA ALA A 24 14.36 1.33 9.44
C ALA A 24 14.79 2.26 8.30
N GLY A 25 13.84 2.86 7.62
CA GLY A 25 14.12 3.79 6.54
C GLY A 25 12.87 4.52 6.09
N ASP A 26 13.06 5.61 5.38
CA ASP A 26 11.99 6.32 4.69
C ASP A 26 11.87 5.76 3.27
N ALA A 27 10.72 5.19 2.93
CA ALA A 27 10.47 4.61 1.61
C ALA A 27 10.53 5.67 0.48
N ALA A 28 10.32 6.94 0.79
CA ALA A 28 10.51 8.04 -0.15
C ALA A 28 12.00 8.42 -0.35
N ALA A 29 12.91 7.92 0.49
CA ALA A 29 14.34 8.19 0.43
C ALA A 29 15.19 6.90 0.43
N PRO A 30 15.13 6.08 -0.65
CA PRO A 30 15.78 4.77 -0.73
C PRO A 30 17.29 4.80 -0.49
N ALA A 31 17.97 5.89 -0.84
CA ALA A 31 19.42 6.01 -0.71
C ALA A 31 19.95 5.76 0.72
N SER A 32 19.09 5.88 1.74
CA SER A 32 19.47 5.68 3.15
C SER A 32 19.42 4.23 3.62
N TRP A 33 18.75 3.31 2.88
CA TRP A 33 18.51 1.95 3.33
C TRP A 33 18.64 0.89 2.22
N TRP A 34 18.54 1.28 0.95
CA TRP A 34 18.61 0.39 -0.19
C TRP A 34 20.07 0.14 -0.59
N ASP A 35 20.41 -1.09 -0.91
CA ASP A 35 21.77 -1.50 -1.31
C ASP A 35 22.02 -1.39 -2.83
N GLY A 36 21.07 -0.85 -3.60
CA GLY A 36 21.16 -0.69 -5.04
C GLY A 36 20.76 -1.92 -5.85
N ARG A 37 20.44 -3.05 -5.22
CA ARG A 37 19.97 -4.25 -5.92
C ARG A 37 18.47 -4.13 -6.19
N PRO A 38 18.03 -4.18 -7.45
CA PRO A 38 16.61 -4.09 -7.77
C PRO A 38 15.81 -5.24 -7.15
N TYR A 39 14.59 -4.92 -6.72
CA TYR A 39 13.65 -5.90 -6.20
C TYR A 39 12.77 -6.46 -7.32
N ASP A 40 12.53 -7.76 -7.34
CA ASP A 40 11.57 -8.38 -8.27
C ASP A 40 10.12 -8.06 -7.90
N ARG A 41 9.86 -7.86 -6.60
CA ARG A 41 8.51 -7.58 -6.08
C ARG A 41 8.57 -6.57 -4.94
N ILE A 42 7.68 -5.57 -4.99
CA ILE A 42 7.52 -4.56 -3.95
C ILE A 42 6.05 -4.54 -3.52
N LEU A 43 5.79 -4.63 -2.23
CA LEU A 43 4.50 -4.31 -1.63
C LEU A 43 4.66 -2.99 -0.88
N ALA A 44 4.00 -1.95 -1.39
CA ALA A 44 3.98 -0.61 -0.81
C ALA A 44 2.67 -0.42 -0.01
N ASP A 45 2.68 -0.80 1.26
CA ASP A 45 1.61 -0.47 2.23
C ASP A 45 1.89 0.94 2.75
N VAL A 46 1.31 1.93 2.07
CA VAL A 46 1.65 3.33 2.26
C VAL A 46 0.85 3.99 3.40
N PRO A 47 1.39 5.02 4.06
CA PRO A 47 0.63 5.80 5.01
C PRO A 47 -0.58 6.44 4.32
N CYS A 48 -1.75 6.35 4.97
CA CYS A 48 -3.01 6.87 4.46
C CYS A 48 -3.90 7.37 5.60
N THR A 49 -5.07 7.92 5.26
CA THR A 49 -6.04 8.38 6.26
C THR A 49 -6.60 7.27 7.13
N ALA A 50 -6.50 6.01 6.71
CA ALA A 50 -7.08 4.83 7.37
C ALA A 50 -8.63 4.87 7.45
N SER A 51 -9.27 5.59 6.53
CA SER A 51 -10.73 5.78 6.50
C SER A 51 -11.50 4.47 6.24
N GLY A 52 -10.87 3.47 5.65
CA GLY A 52 -11.48 2.16 5.40
C GLY A 52 -11.60 1.25 6.61
N ILE A 53 -10.87 1.54 7.70
CA ILE A 53 -10.84 0.71 8.93
C ILE A 53 -11.52 1.35 10.13
N VAL A 54 -12.31 2.41 9.92
CA VAL A 54 -12.98 3.17 10.98
C VAL A 54 -13.90 2.32 11.86
N ARG A 55 -14.38 1.20 11.36
CA ARG A 55 -15.19 0.26 12.12
C ARG A 55 -14.40 -0.39 13.27
N ARG A 56 -13.14 -0.72 13.05
CA ARG A 56 -12.23 -1.26 14.06
C ARG A 56 -11.48 -0.17 14.84
N HIS A 57 -11.31 0.99 14.22
CA HIS A 57 -10.60 2.14 14.75
C HIS A 57 -11.48 3.38 14.66
N PRO A 58 -12.55 3.50 15.48
CA PRO A 58 -13.52 4.59 15.39
C PRO A 58 -12.93 5.97 15.73
N ASP A 59 -11.80 6.01 16.40
CA ASP A 59 -11.02 7.21 16.70
C ASP A 59 -10.47 7.90 15.44
N VAL A 60 -10.25 7.17 14.36
CA VAL A 60 -9.74 7.70 13.08
C VAL A 60 -10.59 8.88 12.59
N LYS A 61 -11.92 8.77 12.64
CA LYS A 61 -12.84 9.84 12.19
C LYS A 61 -12.70 11.15 12.97
N TRP A 62 -12.21 11.10 14.19
CA TRP A 62 -12.01 12.28 15.05
C TRP A 62 -10.59 12.84 14.93
N LEU A 63 -9.63 12.00 14.60
CA LEU A 63 -8.22 12.35 14.47
C LEU A 63 -7.87 12.91 13.09
N ARG A 64 -8.68 12.62 12.05
CA ARG A 64 -8.40 13.04 10.67
C ARG A 64 -9.06 14.38 10.36
N ARG A 65 -8.34 15.19 9.58
CA ARG A 65 -8.78 16.47 9.01
C ARG A 65 -8.91 16.33 7.51
N ALA A 66 -9.72 17.18 6.87
CA ALA A 66 -9.86 17.18 5.41
C ALA A 66 -8.51 17.40 4.69
N SER A 67 -7.62 18.21 5.27
CA SER A 67 -6.27 18.47 4.74
C SER A 67 -5.36 17.24 4.74
N ASP A 68 -5.63 16.23 5.59
CA ASP A 68 -4.78 15.04 5.70
C ASP A 68 -4.85 14.20 4.42
N VAL A 69 -5.99 14.18 3.72
CA VAL A 69 -6.13 13.45 2.45
C VAL A 69 -5.10 13.95 1.43
N ALA A 70 -5.02 15.25 1.19
CA ALA A 70 -4.06 15.84 0.27
C ALA A 70 -2.60 15.63 0.74
N SER A 71 -2.36 15.72 2.05
CA SER A 71 -1.03 15.52 2.63
C SER A 71 -0.55 14.06 2.44
N PHE A 72 -1.40 13.06 2.71
CA PHE A 72 -1.07 11.66 2.47
C PHE A 72 -0.91 11.38 0.98
N ALA A 73 -1.77 11.92 0.12
CA ALA A 73 -1.65 11.77 -1.33
C ALA A 73 -0.29 12.25 -1.85
N THR A 74 0.23 13.37 -1.32
CA THR A 74 1.57 13.87 -1.66
C THR A 74 2.69 12.90 -1.23
N VAL A 75 2.60 12.36 -0.02
CA VAL A 75 3.58 11.36 0.48
C VAL A 75 3.52 10.08 -0.34
N GLN A 76 2.33 9.59 -0.65
CA GLN A 76 2.10 8.40 -1.46
C GLN A 76 2.68 8.54 -2.86
N HIS A 77 2.51 9.71 -3.48
CA HIS A 77 3.10 10.04 -4.78
C HIS A 77 4.62 9.88 -4.74
N ALA A 78 5.29 10.54 -3.79
CA ALA A 78 6.74 10.46 -3.64
C ALA A 78 7.25 9.04 -3.35
N MET A 79 6.52 8.27 -2.54
CA MET A 79 6.85 6.87 -2.25
C MET A 79 6.73 5.99 -3.49
N LEU A 80 5.68 6.13 -4.30
CA LEU A 80 5.51 5.38 -5.54
C LEU A 80 6.68 5.60 -6.49
N ASP A 81 7.07 6.87 -6.72
CA ASP A 81 8.17 7.21 -7.62
C ASP A 81 9.51 6.65 -7.13
N SER A 82 9.77 6.79 -5.83
CA SER A 82 11.01 6.30 -5.23
C SER A 82 11.11 4.76 -5.25
N LEU A 83 10.04 4.08 -4.90
CA LEU A 83 9.99 2.61 -4.89
C LEU A 83 10.02 2.02 -6.31
N TRP A 84 9.44 2.73 -7.30
CA TRP A 84 9.54 2.31 -8.70
C TRP A 84 10.98 2.23 -9.19
N ASN A 85 11.81 3.17 -8.77
CA ASN A 85 13.24 3.16 -9.12
C ASN A 85 13.99 1.97 -8.49
N CYS A 86 13.48 1.41 -7.39
CA CYS A 86 14.04 0.22 -6.76
C CYS A 86 13.55 -1.10 -7.39
N LEU A 87 12.58 -1.07 -8.32
CA LEU A 87 11.99 -2.25 -8.94
C LEU A 87 12.81 -2.70 -10.15
N ALA A 88 13.01 -4.00 -10.31
CA ALA A 88 13.64 -4.59 -11.50
C ALA A 88 12.73 -4.47 -12.73
N ARG A 89 13.31 -4.49 -13.94
CA ARG A 89 12.55 -4.72 -15.18
C ARG A 89 11.85 -6.08 -15.11
N GLY A 90 10.60 -6.16 -15.55
CA GLY A 90 9.75 -7.32 -15.38
C GLY A 90 9.20 -7.51 -13.95
N GLY A 91 9.64 -6.70 -13.01
CA GLY A 91 9.22 -6.73 -11.62
C GLY A 91 7.78 -6.24 -11.42
N THR A 92 7.22 -6.50 -10.24
CA THR A 92 5.85 -6.13 -9.89
C THR A 92 5.83 -5.28 -8.63
N LEU A 93 5.14 -4.13 -8.67
CA LEU A 93 4.83 -3.30 -7.52
C LEU A 93 3.32 -3.38 -7.22
N VAL A 94 2.98 -3.65 -5.96
CA VAL A 94 1.62 -3.55 -5.45
C VAL A 94 1.56 -2.36 -4.51
N TYR A 95 0.70 -1.41 -4.85
CA TYR A 95 0.35 -0.27 -4.02
C TYR A 95 -0.88 -0.63 -3.19
N ALA A 96 -0.85 -0.38 -1.88
CA ALA A 96 -1.93 -0.72 -0.97
C ALA A 96 -2.21 0.42 0.01
N THR A 97 -3.50 0.69 0.27
CA THR A 97 -3.98 1.58 1.32
C THR A 97 -5.13 0.94 2.09
N CYS A 98 -5.38 1.40 3.32
CA CYS A 98 -6.61 1.14 4.05
C CYS A 98 -7.53 2.39 4.02
N SER A 99 -7.59 3.09 2.90
CA SER A 99 -8.44 4.25 2.64
C SER A 99 -9.61 3.91 1.71
N VAL A 100 -10.67 4.70 1.79
CA VAL A 100 -11.79 4.69 0.83
C VAL A 100 -11.83 5.97 -0.03
N PHE A 101 -10.89 6.90 0.18
CA PHE A 101 -10.83 8.14 -0.57
C PHE A 101 -10.17 7.94 -1.93
N ILE A 102 -10.81 8.44 -2.98
CA ILE A 102 -10.35 8.31 -4.35
C ILE A 102 -8.99 8.99 -4.57
N GLU A 103 -8.72 10.07 -3.84
CA GLU A 103 -7.48 10.85 -3.92
C GLU A 103 -6.26 10.05 -3.44
N GLU A 104 -6.45 9.14 -2.49
CA GLU A 104 -5.41 8.25 -1.97
C GLU A 104 -5.34 6.92 -2.76
N ASN A 105 -6.33 6.60 -3.56
CA ASN A 105 -6.54 5.30 -4.20
C ASN A 105 -6.44 5.40 -5.72
N GLU A 106 -7.59 5.43 -6.41
CA GLU A 106 -7.65 5.39 -7.87
C GLU A 106 -6.95 6.60 -8.51
N ALA A 107 -7.09 7.79 -7.94
CA ALA A 107 -6.43 8.97 -8.48
C ALA A 107 -4.89 8.86 -8.43
N GLN A 108 -4.32 8.29 -7.34
CA GLN A 108 -2.89 8.02 -7.25
C GLN A 108 -2.45 6.97 -8.27
N ALA A 109 -3.19 5.87 -8.38
CA ALA A 109 -2.86 4.79 -9.29
C ALA A 109 -2.92 5.23 -10.76
N ALA A 110 -3.95 5.99 -11.14
CA ALA A 110 -4.10 6.53 -12.50
C ALA A 110 -3.02 7.56 -12.82
N ALA A 111 -2.76 8.50 -11.90
CA ALA A 111 -1.71 9.51 -12.07
C ALA A 111 -0.31 8.87 -12.18
N PHE A 112 -0.04 7.81 -11.42
CA PHE A 112 1.22 7.07 -11.51
C PHE A 112 1.38 6.41 -12.87
N ALA A 113 0.38 5.66 -13.35
CA ALA A 113 0.42 5.02 -14.66
C ALA A 113 0.56 6.05 -15.82
N ALA A 114 -0.07 7.21 -15.68
CA ALA A 114 -0.02 8.25 -16.72
C ALA A 114 1.36 8.91 -16.84
N ARG A 115 2.11 9.07 -15.71
CA ARG A 115 3.42 9.75 -15.72
C ARG A 115 4.61 8.81 -15.88
N ILE A 116 4.44 7.50 -15.65
CA ILE A 116 5.51 6.50 -15.73
C ILE A 116 5.24 5.55 -16.89
N PRO A 117 5.85 5.77 -18.08
CA PRO A 117 5.48 5.04 -19.30
C PRO A 117 5.75 3.52 -19.25
N ASP A 118 6.71 3.07 -18.41
CA ASP A 118 7.03 1.66 -18.23
C ASP A 118 6.22 1.00 -17.09
N ALA A 119 5.28 1.72 -16.45
CA ALA A 119 4.38 1.19 -15.44
C ALA A 119 3.09 0.64 -16.07
N LEU A 120 3.10 -0.62 -16.42
CA LEU A 120 1.93 -1.30 -16.96
C LEU A 120 0.97 -1.64 -15.83
N ARG A 121 -0.16 -0.92 -15.77
CA ARG A 121 -1.19 -1.20 -14.77
C ARG A 121 -1.92 -2.50 -15.08
N GLU A 122 -2.05 -3.35 -14.08
CA GLU A 122 -2.79 -4.62 -14.15
C GLU A 122 -3.91 -4.61 -13.11
N ASN A 123 -5.05 -5.21 -13.45
CA ASN A 123 -6.15 -5.32 -12.49
C ASN A 123 -5.81 -6.34 -11.40
N PRO A 124 -5.97 -6.00 -10.12
CA PRO A 124 -5.83 -6.98 -9.05
C PRO A 124 -6.96 -8.01 -9.14
N VAL A 125 -6.60 -9.28 -8.86
CA VAL A 125 -7.57 -10.37 -8.76
C VAL A 125 -7.88 -10.59 -7.28
N PHE A 126 -9.16 -10.48 -6.91
CA PHE A 126 -9.63 -10.74 -5.56
C PHE A 126 -10.29 -12.13 -5.46
N PRO A 127 -10.32 -12.74 -4.26
CA PRO A 127 -11.07 -13.97 -4.03
C PRO A 127 -12.54 -13.82 -4.43
N ALA A 128 -13.15 -14.93 -4.83
CA ALA A 128 -14.57 -14.97 -5.19
C ALA A 128 -15.44 -14.46 -4.01
N GLY A 129 -16.38 -13.56 -4.33
CA GLY A 129 -17.29 -12.97 -3.36
C GLY A 129 -16.78 -11.68 -2.69
N ALA A 130 -15.57 -11.20 -3.00
CA ALA A 130 -15.15 -9.87 -2.59
C ALA A 130 -15.86 -8.81 -3.43
N GLU A 131 -16.55 -7.87 -2.77
CA GLU A 131 -17.15 -6.70 -3.42
C GLU A 131 -16.02 -5.72 -3.75
N SER A 132 -15.60 -5.68 -5.01
CA SER A 132 -14.50 -4.84 -5.47
C SER A 132 -14.86 -4.10 -6.75
N SER A 133 -14.37 -2.89 -6.88
CA SER A 133 -14.42 -2.09 -8.11
C SER A 133 -13.05 -1.48 -8.38
N GLY A 134 -12.42 -1.86 -9.49
CA GLY A 134 -11.16 -1.26 -9.92
C GLY A 134 -9.99 -1.37 -8.94
N GLY A 135 -10.03 -2.30 -7.98
CA GLY A 135 -9.02 -2.43 -6.92
C GLY A 135 -9.50 -1.94 -5.55
N GLN A 136 -10.65 -1.25 -5.47
CA GLN A 136 -11.25 -0.80 -4.22
C GLN A 136 -12.11 -1.91 -3.61
N LEU A 137 -11.82 -2.25 -2.37
CA LEU A 137 -12.68 -3.01 -1.46
C LEU A 137 -13.36 -2.02 -0.52
N LEU A 138 -14.69 -2.05 -0.45
CA LEU A 138 -15.43 -1.22 0.50
C LEU A 138 -15.68 -1.98 1.80
N PRO A 139 -15.82 -1.26 2.93
CA PRO A 139 -16.24 -1.90 4.18
C PRO A 139 -17.59 -2.58 4.02
N SER A 140 -17.70 -3.79 4.55
CA SER A 140 -18.97 -4.53 4.52
C SER A 140 -20.06 -3.82 5.33
N LEU A 141 -21.28 -3.83 4.80
CA LEU A 141 -22.47 -3.38 5.52
C LEU A 141 -22.84 -4.38 6.63
N PRO A 142 -23.55 -3.94 7.68
CA PRO A 142 -24.09 -4.86 8.69
C PRO A 142 -24.95 -5.95 8.04
N GLY A 143 -24.69 -7.21 8.39
CA GLY A 143 -25.40 -8.37 7.83
C GLY A 143 -24.85 -8.92 6.51
N ALA A 144 -23.80 -8.33 5.94
CA ALA A 144 -23.14 -8.87 4.76
C ALA A 144 -22.48 -10.24 5.06
N ARG A 145 -22.39 -11.10 4.02
CA ARG A 145 -21.74 -12.42 4.14
C ARG A 145 -20.26 -12.34 4.48
N HIS A 146 -19.60 -11.26 4.08
CA HIS A 146 -18.18 -11.01 4.33
C HIS A 146 -18.04 -9.84 5.29
N ASN A 147 -17.12 -9.96 6.23
CA ASN A 147 -16.84 -8.96 7.26
C ASN A 147 -15.48 -8.30 6.95
N GLN A 148 -15.43 -7.55 5.84
CA GLN A 148 -14.21 -6.89 5.39
C GLN A 148 -14.18 -5.41 5.73
N ASP A 149 -12.99 -4.85 5.87
CA ASP A 149 -12.74 -3.42 5.93
C ASP A 149 -12.50 -2.85 4.53
N GLY A 150 -12.39 -1.52 4.44
CA GLY A 150 -12.03 -0.84 3.20
C GLY A 150 -10.54 -0.89 2.95
N PHE A 151 -10.17 -1.35 1.76
CA PHE A 151 -8.81 -1.37 1.26
C PHE A 151 -8.79 -1.02 -0.23
N PHE A 152 -7.66 -0.52 -0.68
CA PHE A 152 -7.42 -0.35 -2.11
C PHE A 152 -6.11 -1.03 -2.49
N TYR A 153 -6.09 -1.64 -3.67
CA TYR A 153 -4.91 -2.26 -4.27
C TYR A 153 -4.78 -1.87 -5.72
N ALA A 154 -3.59 -1.43 -6.12
CA ALA A 154 -3.23 -1.27 -7.53
C ALA A 154 -1.95 -2.07 -7.80
N ARG A 155 -1.91 -2.79 -8.91
CA ARG A 155 -0.78 -3.59 -9.34
C ARG A 155 -0.17 -2.98 -10.58
N PHE A 156 1.16 -2.86 -10.59
CA PHE A 156 1.93 -2.36 -11.72
C PHE A 156 3.06 -3.35 -12.04
N ARG A 157 3.24 -3.64 -13.32
CA ARG A 157 4.37 -4.40 -13.82
C ARG A 157 5.29 -3.46 -14.57
N ARG A 158 6.59 -3.55 -14.31
CA ARG A 158 7.60 -2.75 -15.02
C ARG A 158 7.92 -3.41 -16.36
N ALA A 159 7.74 -2.71 -17.45
CA ALA A 159 8.07 -3.18 -18.79
C ALA A 159 9.59 -3.37 -18.99
#